data_aa7ba4daa3e4537d350fc26903aba94f
#
_entry.id   aa7ba4daa3e4537d350fc26903aba94f
#
_cell.length_a   1.000
_cell.length_b   1.000
_cell.length_c   1.000
_cell.angle_alpha   90.00
_cell.angle_beta   90.00
_cell.angle_gamma   90.00
#
_symmetry.space_group_name_H-M   'P 1'
#
loop_
_entity.id
_entity.type
_entity.pdbx_description
1 polymer ?
#
loop_
_entity_poly.entity_id
_entity_poly.type
_entity_poly.pdbx_seq_one_letter_code
_entity_poly.pdbx_strand_id
1 'polypeptide(L)'
;MVSKLIIENLKLKMSLGKEYLSTVIKRLKYYKDLGEKTFEQLEEKDLHHLPTSESNSIAVIVQHLAGNMLSRFTNFLTEDGEKEWRQRDDEFEIHNYSKQQVLALWNKGWQCCFDALGSITENDLLTIIYIRKEPLSVIDAINRQLAHYPYHIGQIIYIGRMIKKEEWKNLSIPKGQSQQYNASNQVKDPAKKY
;
A
#
# COMPACT_ATOMS: atom_id res chain seq x y z
N MET A 1 -32.12 -21.41 -3.24
CA MET A 1 -32.03 -21.35 -4.72
C MET A 1 -31.96 -19.90 -5.23
N VAL A 2 -32.75 -18.97 -4.75
CA VAL A 2 -32.76 -17.53 -5.17
C VAL A 2 -31.43 -16.81 -4.93
N SER A 3 -30.73 -17.07 -3.81
CA SER A 3 -29.45 -16.41 -3.49
C SER A 3 -28.30 -16.80 -4.43
N LYS A 4 -28.29 -18.05 -4.93
CA LYS A 4 -27.28 -18.54 -5.86
C LYS A 4 -27.40 -17.90 -7.25
N LEU A 5 -28.66 -17.75 -7.71
CA LEU A 5 -28.98 -17.10 -8.99
C LEU A 5 -28.68 -15.58 -8.97
N ILE A 6 -28.90 -14.93 -7.82
CA ILE A 6 -28.58 -13.52 -7.65
C ILE A 6 -27.05 -13.31 -7.65
N ILE A 7 -26.29 -14.21 -7.02
CA ILE A 7 -24.81 -14.16 -7.00
C ILE A 7 -24.26 -14.46 -8.41
N GLU A 8 -24.82 -15.40 -9.15
CA GLU A 8 -24.42 -15.68 -10.54
C GLU A 8 -24.77 -14.51 -11.47
N ASN A 9 -25.93 -13.88 -11.33
CA ASN A 9 -26.29 -12.68 -12.09
C ASN A 9 -25.47 -11.44 -11.74
N LEU A 10 -24.98 -11.30 -10.51
CA LEU A 10 -24.04 -10.26 -10.11
C LEU A 10 -22.63 -10.52 -10.68
N LYS A 11 -22.19 -11.78 -10.75
CA LYS A 11 -20.92 -12.17 -11.39
C LYS A 11 -20.94 -11.93 -12.91
N LEU A 12 -22.10 -12.05 -13.56
CA LEU A 12 -22.27 -11.79 -14.98
C LEU A 12 -22.22 -10.29 -15.36
N LYS A 13 -22.23 -9.37 -14.38
CA LYS A 13 -22.17 -7.91 -14.63
C LYS A 13 -20.80 -7.29 -14.42
N MET A 14 -19.82 -7.99 -13.85
CA MET A 14 -18.49 -7.46 -13.60
C MET A 14 -17.47 -8.13 -14.52
N SER A 15 -16.83 -7.33 -15.39
CA SER A 15 -15.76 -7.84 -16.25
C SER A 15 -14.53 -8.18 -15.43
N LEU A 16 -13.65 -9.03 -15.97
CA LEU A 16 -12.39 -9.40 -15.33
C LEU A 16 -11.54 -8.16 -15.00
N GLY A 17 -11.50 -7.16 -15.89
CA GLY A 17 -10.74 -5.93 -15.68
C GLY A 17 -11.27 -5.09 -14.51
N LYS A 18 -12.58 -4.94 -14.41
CA LYS A 18 -13.22 -4.25 -13.28
C LYS A 18 -12.97 -4.97 -11.95
N GLU A 19 -13.11 -6.30 -11.93
CA GLU A 19 -12.82 -7.09 -10.73
C GLU A 19 -11.35 -6.96 -10.33
N TYR A 20 -10.42 -7.00 -11.29
CA TYR A 20 -9.00 -6.78 -11.04
C TYR A 20 -8.75 -5.43 -10.37
N LEU A 21 -9.20 -4.32 -10.97
CA LEU A 21 -9.02 -2.97 -10.42
C LEU A 21 -9.64 -2.83 -9.02
N SER A 22 -10.87 -3.31 -8.84
CA SER A 22 -11.55 -3.30 -7.54
C SER A 22 -10.73 -4.06 -6.49
N THR A 23 -10.24 -5.26 -6.81
CA THR A 23 -9.48 -6.08 -5.87
C THR A 23 -8.13 -5.47 -5.53
N VAL A 24 -7.43 -4.87 -6.50
CA VAL A 24 -6.16 -4.17 -6.26
C VAL A 24 -6.36 -2.97 -5.32
N ILE A 25 -7.34 -2.11 -5.62
CA ILE A 25 -7.61 -0.91 -4.82
C ILE A 25 -7.93 -1.29 -3.37
N LYS A 26 -8.80 -2.26 -3.13
CA LYS A 26 -9.13 -2.68 -1.77
C LYS A 26 -7.94 -3.29 -1.03
N ARG A 27 -7.05 -4.05 -1.71
CA ARG A 27 -5.83 -4.58 -1.10
C ARG A 27 -4.87 -3.45 -0.70
N LEU A 28 -4.64 -2.48 -1.59
CA LEU A 28 -3.79 -1.34 -1.29
C LEU A 28 -4.35 -0.50 -0.13
N LYS A 29 -5.66 -0.27 -0.07
CA LYS A 29 -6.31 0.40 1.07
C LYS A 29 -6.09 -0.36 2.38
N TYR A 30 -6.20 -1.69 2.35
CA TYR A 30 -5.91 -2.52 3.53
C TYR A 30 -4.46 -2.37 4.00
N TYR A 31 -3.48 -2.39 3.09
CA TYR A 31 -2.09 -2.19 3.46
C TYR A 31 -1.81 -0.78 3.97
N LYS A 32 -2.42 0.25 3.37
CA LYS A 32 -2.36 1.62 3.89
C LYS A 32 -2.84 1.67 5.35
N ASP A 33 -3.99 1.09 5.66
CA ASP A 33 -4.57 1.01 7.01
C ASP A 33 -3.64 0.28 8.00
N LEU A 34 -2.94 -0.76 7.58
CA LEU A 34 -1.95 -1.45 8.41
C LEU A 34 -0.77 -0.53 8.78
N GLY A 35 -0.28 0.27 7.84
CA GLY A 35 0.73 1.30 8.11
C GLY A 35 0.22 2.34 9.11
N GLU A 36 -0.98 2.86 8.90
CA GLU A 36 -1.60 3.86 9.79
C GLU A 36 -1.76 3.34 11.22
N LYS A 37 -2.27 2.13 11.38
CA LYS A 37 -2.38 1.47 12.69
C LYS A 37 -1.04 1.20 13.37
N THR A 38 0.02 1.09 12.57
CA THR A 38 1.39 1.03 13.11
C THR A 38 1.80 2.41 13.64
N PHE A 39 1.59 3.47 12.87
CA PHE A 39 1.92 4.84 13.30
C PHE A 39 1.14 5.30 14.52
N GLU A 40 -0.11 4.86 14.69
CA GLU A 40 -0.92 5.14 15.90
C GLU A 40 -0.26 4.62 17.18
N GLN A 41 0.53 3.57 17.10
CA GLN A 41 1.21 2.96 18.24
C GLN A 41 2.60 3.54 18.52
N LEU A 42 3.14 4.40 17.63
CA LEU A 42 4.51 4.89 17.68
C LEU A 42 4.56 6.38 18.02
N GLU A 43 5.59 6.77 18.76
CA GLU A 43 5.95 8.17 18.99
C GLU A 43 6.84 8.69 17.85
N GLU A 44 7.10 10.01 17.84
CA GLU A 44 7.96 10.63 16.81
C GLU A 44 9.38 10.02 16.78
N LYS A 45 10.00 9.86 17.95
CA LYS A 45 11.34 9.24 18.07
C LYS A 45 11.41 7.83 17.50
N ASP A 46 10.29 7.07 17.58
CA ASP A 46 10.20 5.70 17.12
C ASP A 46 10.26 5.62 15.57
N LEU A 47 9.75 6.65 14.89
CA LEU A 47 9.78 6.72 13.42
C LEU A 47 11.20 6.88 12.87
N HIS A 48 12.14 7.40 13.67
CA HIS A 48 13.54 7.60 13.30
C HIS A 48 14.46 6.50 13.82
N HIS A 49 13.92 5.51 14.53
CA HIS A 49 14.71 4.39 15.03
C HIS A 49 15.33 3.58 13.88
N LEU A 50 16.64 3.39 13.93
CA LEU A 50 17.38 2.54 13.00
C LEU A 50 17.60 1.17 13.68
N PRO A 51 17.05 0.07 13.13
CA PRO A 51 17.31 -1.27 13.64
C PRO A 51 18.79 -1.64 13.64
N THR A 52 19.52 -1.19 12.63
CA THR A 52 20.99 -1.24 12.52
C THR A 52 21.48 0.01 11.79
N SER A 53 22.81 0.29 11.79
CA SER A 53 23.40 1.43 11.07
C SER A 53 23.09 1.44 9.57
N GLU A 54 22.91 0.25 8.98
CA GLU A 54 22.66 0.08 7.54
C GLU A 54 21.16 -0.06 7.20
N SER A 55 20.28 0.01 8.21
CA SER A 55 18.84 -0.17 8.02
C SER A 55 18.15 1.17 7.77
N ASN A 56 17.05 1.14 7.04
CA ASN A 56 16.15 2.28 6.93
C ASN A 56 15.24 2.39 8.15
N SER A 57 15.06 3.62 8.65
CA SER A 57 14.02 3.92 9.62
C SER A 57 12.63 3.92 8.98
N ILE A 58 11.58 3.90 9.80
CA ILE A 58 10.20 4.05 9.31
C ILE A 58 10.02 5.36 8.53
N ALA A 59 10.60 6.46 9.00
CA ALA A 59 10.53 7.75 8.31
C ALA A 59 11.16 7.70 6.92
N VAL A 60 12.32 7.07 6.77
CA VAL A 60 12.98 6.86 5.46
C VAL A 60 12.13 5.97 4.55
N ILE A 61 11.56 4.88 5.07
CA ILE A 61 10.68 4.01 4.27
C ILE A 61 9.45 4.78 3.79
N VAL A 62 8.84 5.61 4.63
CA VAL A 62 7.68 6.45 4.24
C VAL A 62 8.06 7.47 3.19
N GLN A 63 9.21 8.13 3.33
CA GLN A 63 9.75 9.07 2.35
C GLN A 63 9.96 8.39 0.99
N HIS A 64 10.59 7.22 0.98
CA HIS A 64 10.76 6.41 -0.22
C HIS A 64 9.43 6.01 -0.86
N LEU A 65 8.47 5.53 -0.07
CA LEU A 65 7.14 5.17 -0.58
C LEU A 65 6.42 6.37 -1.18
N ALA A 66 6.45 7.52 -0.52
CA ALA A 66 5.83 8.75 -1.01
C ALA A 66 6.45 9.21 -2.34
N GLY A 67 7.78 9.29 -2.41
CA GLY A 67 8.50 9.65 -3.64
C GLY A 67 8.21 8.67 -4.78
N ASN A 68 8.18 7.38 -4.48
CA ASN A 68 7.82 6.34 -5.46
C ASN A 68 6.38 6.51 -5.95
N MET A 69 5.39 6.64 -5.07
CA MET A 69 3.98 6.81 -5.45
C MET A 69 3.78 8.06 -6.31
N LEU A 70 4.33 9.19 -5.90
CA LEU A 70 4.25 10.44 -6.66
C LEU A 70 4.89 10.28 -8.05
N SER A 71 6.07 9.69 -8.13
CA SER A 71 6.74 9.47 -9.42
C SER A 71 5.95 8.53 -10.33
N ARG A 72 5.45 7.40 -9.81
CA ARG A 72 4.77 6.38 -10.61
C ARG A 72 3.38 6.81 -11.06
N PHE A 73 2.62 7.48 -10.20
CA PHE A 73 1.19 7.71 -10.42
C PHE A 73 0.82 9.13 -10.90
N THR A 74 1.72 10.11 -10.83
CA THR A 74 1.49 11.40 -11.50
C THR A 74 1.48 11.19 -13.01
N ASN A 75 0.38 11.59 -13.67
CA ASN A 75 0.17 11.44 -15.12
C ASN A 75 0.45 9.99 -15.59
N PHE A 76 -0.09 9.01 -14.85
CA PHE A 76 0.26 7.59 -14.90
C PHE A 76 0.22 6.98 -16.31
N LEU A 77 -0.78 7.38 -17.14
CA LEU A 77 -0.96 6.81 -18.48
C LEU A 77 -0.16 7.52 -19.56
N THR A 78 0.39 8.72 -19.29
CA THR A 78 0.88 9.62 -20.33
C THR A 78 2.35 10.02 -20.20
N GLU A 79 2.95 9.81 -19.01
CA GLU A 79 4.34 10.16 -18.76
C GLU A 79 5.12 8.93 -18.24
N ASP A 80 6.45 8.99 -18.39
CA ASP A 80 7.32 7.97 -17.77
C ASP A 80 7.13 7.97 -16.24
N GLY A 81 6.98 6.79 -15.66
CA GLY A 81 6.85 6.62 -14.22
C GLY A 81 8.13 6.95 -13.43
N GLU A 82 9.27 7.22 -14.05
CA GLU A 82 10.44 7.84 -13.43
C GLU A 82 10.49 9.31 -13.82
N LYS A 83 10.08 10.18 -12.93
CA LYS A 83 10.00 11.61 -13.19
C LYS A 83 11.38 12.28 -13.06
N GLU A 84 11.69 13.24 -13.92
CA GLU A 84 12.95 14.00 -13.89
C GLU A 84 13.17 14.75 -12.55
N TRP A 85 12.09 15.20 -11.92
CA TRP A 85 12.13 15.89 -10.63
C TRP A 85 12.32 14.95 -9.43
N ARG A 86 12.28 13.63 -9.63
CA ARG A 86 12.44 12.67 -8.52
C ARG A 86 13.89 12.59 -8.09
N GLN A 87 14.14 12.87 -6.85
CA GLN A 87 15.46 12.73 -6.22
C GLN A 87 15.50 11.41 -5.44
N ARG A 88 15.68 10.28 -6.17
CA ARG A 88 15.55 8.94 -5.58
C ARG A 88 16.56 8.70 -4.46
N ASP A 89 17.79 9.17 -4.62
CA ASP A 89 18.84 8.93 -3.62
C ASP A 89 18.56 9.73 -2.33
N ASP A 90 18.00 10.94 -2.45
CA ASP A 90 17.55 11.75 -1.32
C ASP A 90 16.41 11.09 -0.52
N GLU A 91 15.62 10.20 -1.15
CA GLU A 91 14.59 9.44 -0.45
C GLU A 91 15.15 8.51 0.64
N PHE A 92 16.44 8.20 0.62
CA PHE A 92 17.13 7.35 1.59
C PHE A 92 18.02 8.14 2.56
N GLU A 93 18.10 9.45 2.42
CA GLU A 93 18.77 10.30 3.39
C GLU A 93 17.93 10.51 4.65
N ILE A 94 18.62 10.74 5.78
CA ILE A 94 17.97 10.96 7.07
C ILE A 94 17.55 12.42 7.18
N HIS A 95 16.24 12.66 7.13
CA HIS A 95 15.64 13.95 7.41
C HIS A 95 14.97 13.95 8.78
N ASN A 96 15.13 15.03 9.54
CA ASN A 96 14.52 15.18 10.86
C ASN A 96 13.05 15.63 10.75
N TYR A 97 12.22 14.82 10.10
CA TYR A 97 10.78 15.08 9.98
C TYR A 97 10.06 14.88 11.31
N SER A 98 9.17 15.81 11.66
CA SER A 98 8.20 15.54 12.72
C SER A 98 7.26 14.39 12.31
N LYS A 99 6.62 13.74 13.28
CA LYS A 99 5.60 12.73 13.01
C LYS A 99 4.52 13.26 12.06
N GLN A 100 4.09 14.51 12.23
CA GLN A 100 3.12 15.15 11.35
C GLN A 100 3.60 15.23 9.89
N GLN A 101 4.87 15.56 9.67
CA GLN A 101 5.45 15.63 8.32
C GLN A 101 5.56 14.25 7.68
N VAL A 102 5.95 13.22 8.45
CA VAL A 102 5.97 11.82 7.97
C VAL A 102 4.56 11.38 7.54
N LEU A 103 3.54 11.66 8.35
CA LEU A 103 2.14 11.35 8.02
C LEU A 103 1.63 12.15 6.82
N ALA A 104 2.08 13.39 6.64
CA ALA A 104 1.73 14.20 5.47
C ALA A 104 2.32 13.60 4.18
N LEU A 105 3.58 13.17 4.20
CA LEU A 105 4.21 12.45 3.08
C LEU A 105 3.46 11.16 2.75
N TRP A 106 3.15 10.35 3.76
CA TRP A 106 2.35 9.12 3.61
C TRP A 106 1.03 9.39 2.91
N ASN A 107 0.25 10.33 3.42
CA ASN A 107 -1.06 10.66 2.86
C ASN A 107 -0.97 11.21 1.43
N LYS A 108 0.02 12.06 1.15
CA LYS A 108 0.24 12.63 -0.20
C LYS A 108 0.54 11.54 -1.22
N GLY A 109 1.43 10.60 -0.89
CA GLY A 109 1.77 9.48 -1.78
C GLY A 109 0.56 8.59 -2.06
N TRP A 110 -0.15 8.15 -1.02
CA TRP A 110 -1.33 7.29 -1.16
C TRP A 110 -2.47 7.98 -1.89
N GLN A 111 -2.70 9.28 -1.66
CA GLN A 111 -3.73 10.02 -2.40
C GLN A 111 -3.43 10.01 -3.89
N CYS A 112 -2.19 10.34 -4.30
CA CYS A 112 -1.77 10.29 -5.70
C CYS A 112 -1.98 8.90 -6.33
N CYS A 113 -1.62 7.84 -5.61
CA CYS A 113 -1.82 6.46 -6.04
C CYS A 113 -3.31 6.15 -6.25
N PHE A 114 -4.17 6.46 -5.28
CA PHE A 114 -5.61 6.15 -5.38
C PHE A 114 -6.34 7.02 -6.41
N ASP A 115 -5.96 8.26 -6.59
CA ASP A 115 -6.52 9.14 -7.63
C ASP A 115 -6.22 8.58 -9.01
N ALA A 116 -4.97 8.17 -9.26
CA ALA A 116 -4.59 7.55 -10.51
C ALA A 116 -5.34 6.22 -10.75
N LEU A 117 -5.36 5.32 -9.76
CA LEU A 117 -6.07 4.05 -9.87
C LEU A 117 -7.58 4.23 -10.03
N GLY A 118 -8.17 5.26 -9.43
CA GLY A 118 -9.58 5.60 -9.57
C GLY A 118 -9.96 6.16 -10.94
N SER A 119 -8.99 6.72 -11.68
CA SER A 119 -9.19 7.24 -13.04
C SER A 119 -9.04 6.18 -14.14
N ILE A 120 -8.45 5.00 -13.82
CA ILE A 120 -8.21 3.91 -14.77
C ILE A 120 -9.49 3.10 -14.98
N THR A 121 -9.74 2.74 -16.23
CA THR A 121 -10.79 1.82 -16.64
C THR A 121 -10.20 0.44 -17.03
N GLU A 122 -11.07 -0.55 -17.19
CA GLU A 122 -10.65 -1.87 -17.70
C GLU A 122 -10.00 -1.82 -19.08
N ASN A 123 -10.36 -0.83 -19.91
CA ASN A 123 -9.81 -0.66 -21.25
C ASN A 123 -8.36 -0.19 -21.23
N ASP A 124 -7.92 0.44 -20.15
CA ASP A 124 -6.57 0.95 -20.00
C ASP A 124 -5.56 -0.13 -19.56
N LEU A 125 -6.03 -1.28 -19.06
CA LEU A 125 -5.18 -2.30 -18.43
C LEU A 125 -4.07 -2.87 -19.32
N LEU A 126 -4.30 -2.92 -20.63
CA LEU A 126 -3.30 -3.40 -21.60
C LEU A 126 -2.56 -2.27 -22.30
N THR A 127 -2.86 -1.01 -21.98
CA THR A 127 -2.11 0.14 -22.48
C THR A 127 -0.65 0.05 -22.05
N ILE A 128 0.26 0.37 -22.97
CA ILE A 128 1.69 0.41 -22.67
C ILE A 128 2.05 1.76 -22.09
N ILE A 129 2.65 1.74 -20.93
CA ILE A 129 3.28 2.87 -20.26
C ILE A 129 4.78 2.61 -20.10
N TYR A 130 5.51 3.61 -19.66
CA TYR A 130 6.96 3.49 -19.50
C TYR A 130 7.37 3.73 -18.05
N ILE A 131 8.36 2.99 -17.58
CA ILE A 131 9.07 3.25 -16.33
C ILE A 131 10.57 3.14 -16.63
N ARG A 132 11.30 4.23 -16.50
CA ARG A 132 12.72 4.32 -16.87
C ARG A 132 12.97 3.94 -18.33
N LYS A 133 12.08 4.40 -19.21
CA LYS A 133 12.07 4.11 -20.66
C LYS A 133 11.83 2.63 -21.02
N GLU A 134 11.54 1.78 -20.04
CA GLU A 134 11.16 0.40 -20.29
C GLU A 134 9.63 0.28 -20.39
N PRO A 135 9.10 -0.39 -21.44
CA PRO A 135 7.67 -0.55 -21.63
C PRO A 135 7.08 -1.57 -20.66
N LEU A 136 5.92 -1.27 -20.10
CA LEU A 136 5.12 -2.14 -19.25
C LEU A 136 3.64 -1.96 -19.62
N SER A 137 2.85 -3.02 -19.52
CA SER A 137 1.40 -2.82 -19.51
C SER A 137 0.97 -2.17 -18.18
N VAL A 138 -0.14 -1.45 -18.20
CA VAL A 138 -0.73 -0.86 -16.98
C VAL A 138 -0.95 -1.93 -15.91
N ILE A 139 -1.46 -3.11 -16.29
CA ILE A 139 -1.67 -4.22 -15.35
C ILE A 139 -0.37 -4.68 -14.69
N ASP A 140 0.73 -4.76 -15.45
CA ASP A 140 2.04 -5.17 -14.92
C ASP A 140 2.63 -4.09 -14.00
N ALA A 141 2.53 -2.82 -14.40
CA ALA A 141 2.94 -1.70 -13.56
C ALA A 141 2.17 -1.66 -12.22
N ILE A 142 0.86 -1.92 -12.23
CA ILE A 142 0.04 -2.02 -11.01
C ILE A 142 0.49 -3.23 -10.16
N ASN A 143 0.69 -4.40 -10.76
CA ASN A 143 1.17 -5.60 -10.06
C ASN A 143 2.53 -5.39 -9.41
N ARG A 144 3.44 -4.70 -10.08
CA ARG A 144 4.73 -4.30 -9.52
C ARG A 144 4.57 -3.47 -8.24
N GLN A 145 3.64 -2.52 -8.22
CA GLN A 145 3.39 -1.72 -7.02
C GLN A 145 2.63 -2.51 -5.94
N LEU A 146 1.74 -3.41 -6.34
CA LEU A 146 1.05 -4.32 -5.41
C LEU A 146 2.02 -5.30 -4.71
N ALA A 147 3.15 -5.61 -5.31
CA ALA A 147 4.24 -6.36 -4.66
C ALA A 147 5.14 -5.45 -3.81
N HIS A 148 5.44 -4.24 -4.28
CA HIS A 148 6.40 -3.32 -3.68
C HIS A 148 5.88 -2.66 -2.39
N TYR A 149 4.67 -2.10 -2.40
CA TYR A 149 4.16 -1.38 -1.23
C TYR A 149 3.91 -2.29 -0.02
N PRO A 150 3.26 -3.46 -0.17
CA PRO A 150 3.15 -4.42 0.93
C PRO A 150 4.48 -4.88 1.51
N TYR A 151 5.52 -5.05 0.67
CA TYR A 151 6.86 -5.36 1.13
C TYR A 151 7.40 -4.32 2.12
N HIS A 152 7.29 -3.04 1.79
CA HIS A 152 7.73 -1.95 2.68
C HIS A 152 6.82 -1.78 3.90
N ILE A 153 5.52 -1.96 3.74
CA ILE A 153 4.58 -1.92 4.89
C ILE A 153 4.88 -3.04 5.87
N GLY A 154 5.27 -4.22 5.38
CA GLY A 154 5.75 -5.31 6.23
C GLY A 154 6.99 -4.91 7.05
N GLN A 155 7.93 -4.16 6.47
CA GLN A 155 9.09 -3.60 7.18
C GLN A 155 8.65 -2.60 8.26
N ILE A 156 7.76 -1.65 7.94
CA ILE A 156 7.21 -0.68 8.90
C ILE A 156 6.59 -1.39 10.10
N ILE A 157 5.72 -2.39 9.85
CA ILE A 157 5.06 -3.17 10.91
C ILE A 157 6.10 -3.93 11.75
N TYR A 158 7.08 -4.55 11.12
CA TYR A 158 8.11 -5.32 11.80
C TYR A 158 8.97 -4.43 12.73
N ILE A 159 9.42 -3.28 12.24
CA ILE A 159 10.17 -2.29 13.03
C ILE A 159 9.31 -1.77 14.19
N GLY A 160 8.06 -1.38 13.92
CA GLY A 160 7.15 -0.91 14.97
C GLY A 160 6.92 -1.93 16.07
N ARG A 161 6.77 -3.21 15.69
CA ARG A 161 6.64 -4.31 16.65
C ARG A 161 7.91 -4.55 17.47
N MET A 162 9.09 -4.43 16.86
CA MET A 162 10.36 -4.53 17.58
C MET A 162 10.52 -3.44 18.64
N ILE A 163 10.10 -2.23 18.32
CA ILE A 163 10.16 -1.08 19.23
C ILE A 163 9.18 -1.26 20.40
N LYS A 164 7.92 -1.61 20.11
CA LYS A 164 6.83 -1.68 21.10
C LYS A 164 6.86 -2.96 21.94
N LYS A 165 7.50 -4.02 21.49
CA LYS A 165 7.63 -5.30 22.20
C LYS A 165 6.28 -5.81 22.75
N GLU A 166 6.16 -5.94 24.07
CA GLU A 166 4.96 -6.40 24.76
C GLU A 166 3.78 -5.45 24.70
N GLU A 167 4.02 -4.14 24.48
CA GLU A 167 2.98 -3.13 24.30
C GLU A 167 2.33 -3.17 22.91
N TRP A 168 2.90 -3.95 21.98
CA TRP A 168 2.41 -4.04 20.62
C TRP A 168 1.00 -4.62 20.54
N LYS A 169 0.06 -3.85 20.00
CA LYS A 169 -1.30 -4.31 19.67
C LYS A 169 -1.28 -4.99 18.30
N ASN A 170 -1.61 -6.29 18.25
CA ASN A 170 -1.59 -7.05 17.00
C ASN A 170 -2.56 -6.47 15.96
N LEU A 171 -2.08 -6.35 14.72
CA LEU A 171 -2.85 -5.85 13.57
C LEU A 171 -3.56 -6.98 12.80
N SER A 172 -3.30 -8.22 13.17
CA SER A 172 -3.89 -9.44 12.61
C SER A 172 -4.28 -10.40 13.74
N ILE A 173 -4.54 -11.66 13.41
CA ILE A 173 -4.92 -12.68 14.39
C ILE A 173 -3.78 -12.90 15.39
N PRO A 174 -4.01 -12.71 16.70
CA PRO A 174 -2.99 -12.98 17.70
C PRO A 174 -2.56 -14.46 17.71
N LYS A 175 -1.32 -14.72 18.13
CA LYS A 175 -0.81 -16.07 18.27
C LYS A 175 -1.71 -16.91 19.18
N GLY A 176 -2.10 -18.10 18.73
CA GLY A 176 -2.95 -19.04 19.45
C GLY A 176 -4.46 -18.77 19.34
N GLN A 177 -4.90 -17.70 18.66
CA GLN A 177 -6.33 -17.35 18.55
C GLN A 177 -6.99 -17.73 17.20
N SER A 178 -6.29 -18.48 16.35
CA SER A 178 -6.78 -18.82 15.01
C SER A 178 -8.10 -19.60 15.02
N GLN A 179 -8.28 -20.54 15.95
CA GLN A 179 -9.52 -21.31 16.06
C GLN A 179 -10.70 -20.43 16.48
N GLN A 180 -10.51 -19.58 17.49
CA GLN A 180 -11.52 -18.61 17.93
C GLN A 180 -11.90 -17.63 16.81
N TYR A 181 -10.90 -17.12 16.10
CA TYR A 181 -11.12 -16.25 14.94
C TYR A 181 -11.94 -16.98 13.86
N ASN A 182 -11.60 -18.20 13.50
CA ASN A 182 -12.31 -18.98 12.49
C ASN A 182 -13.75 -19.29 12.88
N ALA A 183 -14.01 -19.54 14.16
CA ALA A 183 -15.36 -19.76 14.69
C ALA A 183 -16.20 -18.48 14.82
N SER A 184 -15.60 -17.30 14.78
CA SER A 184 -16.30 -16.03 14.89
C SER A 184 -17.09 -15.69 13.63
N ASN A 185 -18.10 -14.80 13.76
CA ASN A 185 -18.88 -14.26 12.63
C ASN A 185 -18.18 -13.09 11.91
N GLN A 186 -16.91 -12.81 12.21
CA GLN A 186 -16.18 -11.73 11.58
C GLN A 186 -15.87 -12.03 10.11
N VAL A 187 -15.76 -10.99 9.31
CA VAL A 187 -15.31 -11.09 7.91
C VAL A 187 -13.86 -11.59 7.89
N LYS A 188 -13.62 -12.73 7.23
CA LYS A 188 -12.30 -13.39 7.25
C LYS A 188 -11.26 -12.73 6.34
N ASP A 189 -11.70 -12.08 5.26
CA ASP A 189 -10.82 -11.26 4.43
C ASP A 189 -10.82 -9.82 4.95
N PRO A 190 -9.73 -9.35 5.60
CA PRO A 190 -9.67 -8.01 6.19
C PRO A 190 -9.76 -6.89 5.15
N ALA A 191 -9.48 -7.17 3.87
CA ALA A 191 -9.60 -6.18 2.81
C ALA A 191 -11.05 -5.99 2.32
N LYS A 192 -12.00 -6.84 2.72
CA LYS A 192 -13.42 -6.71 2.31
C LYS A 192 -14.13 -5.48 2.87
N LYS A 193 -13.57 -4.81 3.86
CA LYS A 193 -14.15 -3.58 4.45
C LYS A 193 -13.84 -2.32 3.62
N TYR A 194 -12.99 -2.42 2.62
CA TYR A 194 -12.60 -1.34 1.71
C TYR A 194 -13.21 -1.56 0.32
#